data_10251852ff0ef8f986a390a43e7ed4f3
#
_entry.id   10251852ff0ef8f986a390a43e7ed4f3
#
_cell.length_a   1.000
_cell.length_b   1.000
_cell.length_c   1.000
_cell.angle_alpha   90.00
_cell.angle_beta   90.00
_cell.angle_gamma   90.00
#
_symmetry.space_group_name_H-M   'P 1'
#
loop_
_entity.id
_entity.type
_entity.pdbx_description
1 polymer ?
#
loop_
_entity_poly.entity_id
_entity_poly.type
_entity_poly.pdbx_seq_one_letter_code
_entity_poly.pdbx_strand_id
1 'polypeptide(L)'
;MTPKVEVYLWTTCPFCIRAKALLDRKGVPYTEYNLDGDEPGRAKMAQRANGRRSVPQIFINDQHVGGCDDLYALDRAGKLDPLLA
;
A
#
# COMPACT_ATOMS: atom_id res chain seq x y z
N MET A 1 -10.45 5.14 -16.14
CA MET A 1 -10.29 3.75 -15.69
C MET A 1 -9.92 3.74 -14.21
N THR A 2 -10.41 2.73 -13.50
CA THR A 2 -10.09 2.59 -12.07
C THR A 2 -8.65 2.16 -11.90
N PRO A 3 -7.86 2.84 -11.06
CA PRO A 3 -6.48 2.41 -10.80
C PRO A 3 -6.46 1.07 -10.07
N LYS A 4 -5.43 0.28 -10.29
CA LYS A 4 -5.20 -0.96 -9.55
C LYS A 4 -4.38 -0.61 -8.31
N VAL A 5 -5.02 -0.64 -7.14
CA VAL A 5 -4.37 -0.32 -5.88
C VAL A 5 -4.31 -1.57 -5.03
N GLU A 6 -3.12 -1.91 -4.55
CA GLU A 6 -2.89 -3.11 -3.75
C GLU A 6 -2.18 -2.73 -2.46
N VAL A 7 -2.65 -3.27 -1.34
CA VAL A 7 -2.09 -3.00 -0.02
C VAL A 7 -1.79 -4.31 0.67
N TYR A 8 -0.51 -4.56 0.96
CA TYR A 8 -0.10 -5.67 1.82
C TYR A 8 -0.10 -5.20 3.26
N LEU A 9 -0.73 -5.97 4.16
CA LEU A 9 -0.95 -5.50 5.52
C LEU A 9 -1.01 -6.65 6.53
N TRP A 10 -1.03 -6.29 7.80
CA TRP A 10 -1.39 -7.15 8.92
C TRP A 10 -2.65 -6.62 9.56
N THR A 11 -3.40 -7.50 10.26
CA THR A 11 -4.63 -7.09 10.94
C THR A 11 -4.36 -6.05 12.03
N THR A 12 -3.34 -6.28 12.86
CA THR A 12 -2.98 -5.38 13.95
C THR A 12 -1.78 -4.54 13.53
N CYS A 13 -2.04 -3.50 12.77
CA CYS A 13 -0.99 -2.64 12.22
C CYS A 13 -1.48 -1.19 12.14
N PRO A 14 -1.07 -0.32 13.07
CA PRO A 14 -1.52 1.08 13.06
C PRO A 14 -1.18 1.81 11.76
N PHE A 15 0.00 1.58 11.20
CA PHE A 15 0.40 2.21 9.94
C PHE A 15 -0.44 1.70 8.76
N CYS A 16 -0.84 0.43 8.79
CA CYS A 16 -1.73 -0.13 7.78
C CYS A 16 -3.10 0.55 7.84
N ILE A 17 -3.62 0.75 9.05
CA ILE A 17 -4.90 1.43 9.26
C ILE A 17 -4.83 2.87 8.71
N ARG A 18 -3.75 3.57 8.98
CA ARG A 18 -3.56 4.95 8.49
C ARG A 18 -3.46 5.01 6.98
N ALA A 19 -2.75 4.08 6.36
CA ALA A 19 -2.64 4.02 4.91
C ALA A 19 -4.00 3.78 4.26
N LYS A 20 -4.78 2.84 4.80
CA LYS A 20 -6.12 2.56 4.29
C LYS A 20 -7.03 3.77 4.46
N ALA A 21 -6.94 4.47 5.59
CA ALA A 21 -7.74 5.67 5.83
C ALA A 21 -7.50 6.73 4.76
N LEU A 22 -6.24 6.91 4.34
CA LEU A 22 -5.94 7.87 3.28
C LEU A 22 -6.55 7.44 1.95
N LEU A 23 -6.42 6.16 1.59
CA LEU A 23 -7.02 5.64 0.36
C LEU A 23 -8.54 5.74 0.38
N ASP A 24 -9.16 5.49 1.54
CA ASP A 24 -10.61 5.65 1.72
C ASP A 24 -11.04 7.10 1.49
N ARG A 25 -10.29 8.06 2.00
CA ARG A 25 -10.58 9.48 1.77
C ARG A 25 -10.46 9.86 0.30
N LYS A 26 -9.57 9.19 -0.44
CA LYS A 26 -9.44 9.43 -1.88
C LYS A 26 -10.56 8.76 -2.69
N GLY A 27 -11.37 7.91 -2.05
CA GLY A 27 -12.51 7.27 -2.70
C GLY A 27 -12.14 6.22 -3.72
N VAL A 28 -10.95 5.61 -3.62
CA VAL A 28 -10.51 4.58 -4.56
C VAL A 28 -10.63 3.20 -3.94
N PRO A 29 -11.08 2.20 -4.71
CA PRO A 29 -11.06 0.82 -4.24
C PRO A 29 -9.63 0.30 -4.21
N TYR A 30 -9.36 -0.62 -3.28
CA TYR A 30 -8.06 -1.27 -3.20
C TYR A 30 -8.22 -2.72 -2.79
N THR A 31 -7.27 -3.55 -3.18
CA THR A 31 -7.22 -4.95 -2.80
C THR A 31 -6.29 -5.09 -1.60
N GLU A 32 -6.75 -5.77 -0.56
CA GLU A 32 -5.96 -6.03 0.64
C GLU A 32 -5.40 -7.44 0.60
N TYR A 33 -4.11 -7.57 0.90
CA TYR A 33 -3.47 -8.88 1.08
C TYR A 33 -3.03 -8.97 2.53
N ASN A 34 -3.78 -9.72 3.34
CA ASN A 34 -3.46 -9.92 4.75
C ASN A 34 -2.37 -10.97 4.88
N LEU A 35 -1.26 -10.59 5.51
CA LEU A 35 -0.10 -11.44 5.67
C LEU A 35 0.05 -11.99 7.10
N ASP A 36 -1.02 -11.96 7.89
CA ASP A 36 -0.98 -12.53 9.25
C ASP A 36 -0.57 -14.01 9.18
N GLY A 37 0.57 -14.33 9.79
CA GLY A 37 1.07 -15.71 9.81
C GLY A 37 1.48 -16.27 8.45
N ASP A 38 1.60 -15.44 7.42
CA ASP A 38 1.90 -15.87 6.05
C ASP A 38 3.32 -15.46 5.65
N GLU A 39 4.31 -16.22 6.10
CA GLU A 39 5.71 -15.97 5.75
C GLU A 39 6.01 -16.09 4.25
N PRO A 40 5.50 -17.12 3.54
CA PRO A 40 5.69 -17.16 2.09
C PRO A 40 5.12 -15.94 1.37
N GLY A 41 3.95 -15.46 1.79
CA GLY A 41 3.36 -14.25 1.23
C GLY A 41 4.21 -13.02 1.51
N ARG A 42 4.76 -12.93 2.72
CA ARG A 42 5.66 -11.83 3.09
C ARG A 42 6.93 -11.83 2.25
N ALA A 43 7.47 -13.01 1.98
CA ALA A 43 8.66 -13.13 1.12
C ALA A 43 8.37 -12.66 -0.30
N LYS A 44 7.19 -13.02 -0.84
CA LYS A 44 6.77 -12.56 -2.16
C LYS A 44 6.59 -11.05 -2.20
N MET A 45 5.97 -10.48 -1.15
CA MET A 45 5.85 -9.04 -1.03
C MET A 45 7.23 -8.37 -1.03
N ALA A 46 8.16 -8.89 -0.27
CA ALA A 46 9.52 -8.32 -0.17
C ALA A 46 10.22 -8.31 -1.53
N GLN A 47 10.08 -9.38 -2.31
CA GLN A 47 10.64 -9.42 -3.67
C GLN A 47 10.06 -8.31 -4.54
N ARG A 48 8.77 -8.09 -4.43
CA ARG A 48 8.05 -7.06 -5.19
C ARG A 48 8.39 -5.65 -4.68
N ALA A 49 8.68 -5.53 -3.38
CA ALA A 49 8.91 -4.26 -2.69
C ALA A 49 10.41 -3.91 -2.54
N ASN A 50 11.24 -4.38 -3.45
CA ASN A 50 12.68 -4.07 -3.47
C ASN A 50 13.38 -4.50 -2.18
N GLY A 51 12.97 -5.64 -1.62
CA GLY A 51 13.55 -6.21 -0.42
C GLY A 51 12.93 -5.73 0.89
N ARG A 52 11.98 -4.80 0.86
CA ARG A 52 11.32 -4.31 2.08
C ARG A 52 10.34 -5.34 2.60
N ARG A 53 10.46 -5.68 3.88
CA ARG A 53 9.63 -6.70 4.53
C ARG A 53 8.58 -6.10 5.49
N SER A 54 8.62 -4.79 5.69
CA SER A 54 7.67 -4.11 6.58
C SER A 54 6.30 -3.96 5.92
N VAL A 55 5.27 -3.78 6.74
CA VAL A 55 3.92 -3.49 6.28
C VAL A 55 3.49 -2.13 6.84
N PRO A 56 2.63 -1.38 6.16
CA PRO A 56 2.04 -1.72 4.86
C PRO A 56 3.04 -1.55 3.71
N GLN A 57 2.78 -2.24 2.60
CA GLN A 57 3.43 -1.95 1.33
C GLN A 57 2.34 -1.73 0.29
N ILE A 58 2.40 -0.60 -0.39
CA ILE A 58 1.36 -0.17 -1.32
C ILE A 58 1.89 -0.19 -2.74
N PHE A 59 1.07 -0.68 -3.67
CA PHE A 59 1.38 -0.68 -5.10
C PHE A 59 0.22 -0.03 -5.83
N ILE A 60 0.53 0.84 -6.80
CA ILE A 60 -0.47 1.49 -7.64
C ILE A 60 -0.10 1.21 -9.09
N ASN A 61 -0.98 0.51 -9.82
CA ASN A 61 -0.75 0.09 -11.21
C ASN A 61 0.58 -0.63 -11.35
N ASP A 62 0.85 -1.57 -10.43
CA ASP A 62 2.06 -2.38 -10.35
C ASP A 62 3.34 -1.60 -10.01
N GLN A 63 3.22 -0.32 -9.71
CA GLN A 63 4.35 0.50 -9.30
C GLN A 63 4.45 0.50 -7.77
N HIS A 64 5.62 0.19 -7.24
CA HIS A 64 5.85 0.19 -5.80
C HIS A 64 5.86 1.62 -5.26
N VAL A 65 4.90 1.93 -4.39
CA VAL A 65 4.85 3.22 -3.70
C VAL A 65 5.67 3.18 -2.43
N GLY A 66 5.53 2.12 -1.65
CA GLY A 66 6.22 1.97 -0.38
C GLY A 66 5.25 1.79 0.77
N GLY A 67 5.63 2.29 1.95
CA GLY A 67 4.84 2.18 3.16
C GLY A 67 3.91 3.36 3.38
N CYS A 68 3.39 3.45 4.61
CA CYS A 68 2.47 4.52 5.01
C CYS A 68 3.10 5.91 4.84
N ASP A 69 4.33 6.09 5.30
CA ASP A 69 5.01 7.40 5.22
C ASP A 69 5.22 7.81 3.77
N ASP A 70 5.58 6.85 2.91
CA ASP A 70 5.78 7.11 1.49
C ASP A 70 4.48 7.55 0.82
N LEU A 71 3.36 6.89 1.18
CA LEU A 71 2.06 7.24 0.64
C LEU A 71 1.64 8.65 1.04
N TYR A 72 1.80 9.00 2.31
CA TYR A 72 1.47 10.33 2.80
C TYR A 72 2.40 11.40 2.21
N ALA A 73 3.67 11.07 1.99
CA ALA A 73 4.61 12.00 1.36
C ALA A 73 4.18 12.33 -0.07
N LEU A 74 3.73 11.34 -0.84
CA LEU A 74 3.19 11.56 -2.18
C LEU A 74 1.97 12.47 -2.13
N ASP A 75 1.08 12.25 -1.17
CA ASP A 75 -0.12 13.05 -1.03
C ASP A 75 0.23 14.51 -0.74
N ARG A 76 1.14 14.75 0.21
CA ARG A 76 1.57 16.11 0.54
C ARG A 76 2.24 16.82 -0.63
N ALA A 77 2.93 16.08 -1.48
CA ALA A 77 3.60 16.63 -2.66
C ALA A 77 2.64 16.83 -3.85
N GLY A 78 1.36 16.47 -3.71
CA GLY A 78 0.39 16.56 -4.78
C GLY A 78 0.62 15.53 -5.89
N LYS A 79 1.34 14.44 -5.60
CA LYS A 79 1.69 13.43 -6.58
C LYS A 79 0.85 12.16 -6.46
N LEU A 80 0.07 12.01 -5.39
CA LEU A 80 -0.75 10.83 -5.20
C LEU A 80 -1.97 10.84 -6.09
N ASP A 81 -2.71 11.94 -6.13
CA ASP A 81 -3.94 12.02 -6.92
C ASP A 81 -3.72 11.69 -8.40
N PRO A 82 -2.64 12.17 -9.07
CA PRO A 82 -2.40 11.76 -10.45
C PRO A 82 -2.20 10.25 -10.61
N LEU A 83 -1.62 9.57 -9.62
CA LEU A 83 -1.46 8.12 -9.69
C LEU A 83 -2.78 7.38 -9.53
N LEU A 84 -3.75 8.00 -8.85
CA LEU A 84 -5.06 7.41 -8.60
C LEU A 84 -6.11 7.82 -9.64
N ALA A 85 -5.73 8.68 -10.55
CA ALA A 85 -6.64 9.18 -11.59
C ALA A 85 -6.96 8.13 -12.65
#